data_611a6dc03118a0e38a60dfcaf9c81215
#
_entry.id   611a6dc03118a0e38a60dfcaf9c81215
#
_cell.length_a   1.000
_cell.length_b   1.000
_cell.length_c   1.000
_cell.angle_alpha   90.00
_cell.angle_beta   90.00
_cell.angle_gamma   90.00
#
_symmetry.space_group_name_H-M   'P 1'
#
loop_
_entity.id
_entity.type
_entity.pdbx_description
1 polymer ?
#
loop_
_entity_poly.entity_id
_entity_poly.type
_entity_poly.pdbx_seq_one_letter_code
_entity_poly.pdbx_strand_id
1 'polypeptide(L)' 'HTTEENWKLISQGEVQEGMTTDECRLALGNPIQIEFKQDTRFETWLYARKMLEFESGRLLRYK' A
#
# COMPACT_ATOMS: atom_id res chain seq x y z
N HIS A 1 -11.79 -6.73 -6.35
CA HIS A 1 -11.52 -6.32 -7.73
C HIS A 1 -10.91 -4.94 -7.78
N THR A 2 -9.94 -4.77 -8.65
CA THR A 2 -9.27 -3.50 -8.84
C THR A 2 -10.11 -2.61 -9.75
N THR A 3 -10.37 -1.38 -9.31
CA THR A 3 -11.14 -0.43 -10.12
C THR A 3 -10.30 0.09 -11.28
N GLU A 4 -10.99 0.64 -12.29
CA GLU A 4 -10.32 1.25 -13.44
C GLU A 4 -9.39 2.38 -13.00
N GLU A 5 -9.85 3.17 -12.03
CA GLU A 5 -9.07 4.27 -11.49
C GLU A 5 -7.80 3.76 -10.82
N ASN A 6 -7.91 2.67 -10.06
CA ASN A 6 -6.75 2.09 -9.40
C ASN A 6 -5.78 1.48 -10.42
N TRP A 7 -6.29 0.91 -11.50
CA TRP A 7 -5.42 0.40 -12.57
C TRP A 7 -4.56 1.48 -13.18
N LYS A 8 -5.12 2.69 -13.35
CA LYS A 8 -4.35 3.82 -13.85
C LYS A 8 -3.22 4.17 -12.90
N LEU A 9 -3.52 4.20 -11.61
CA LEU A 9 -2.50 4.48 -10.60
C LEU A 9 -1.43 3.41 -10.58
N ILE A 10 -1.83 2.15 -10.64
CA ILE A 10 -0.90 1.03 -10.66
C ILE A 10 0.06 1.15 -11.84
N SER A 11 -0.46 1.43 -13.02
CA SER A 11 0.38 1.53 -14.21
C SER A 11 1.33 2.73 -14.17
N GLN A 12 1.03 3.73 -13.34
CA GLN A 12 1.88 4.89 -13.14
C GLN A 12 2.82 4.73 -11.95
N GLY A 13 2.71 3.62 -11.22
CA GLY A 13 3.50 3.40 -10.02
C GLY A 13 3.06 4.26 -8.85
N GLU A 14 1.77 4.58 -8.78
CA GLU A 14 1.22 5.43 -7.73
C GLU A 14 0.17 4.70 -6.92
N VAL A 15 -0.10 5.21 -5.73
CA VAL A 15 -1.09 4.64 -4.82
C VAL A 15 -2.01 5.73 -4.29
N GLN A 16 -3.16 5.31 -3.78
CA GLN A 16 -4.10 6.23 -3.12
C GLN A 16 -4.73 5.53 -1.93
N GLU A 17 -5.28 6.34 -1.03
CA GLU A 17 -5.93 5.82 0.17
C GLU A 17 -7.09 4.90 -0.23
N GLY A 18 -7.22 3.81 0.51
CA GLY A 18 -8.25 2.81 0.25
C GLY A 18 -7.82 1.67 -0.65
N MET A 19 -6.66 1.75 -1.27
CA MET A 19 -6.14 0.66 -2.08
C MET A 19 -5.76 -0.53 -1.19
N THR A 20 -5.92 -1.73 -1.74
CA THR A 20 -5.53 -2.94 -1.00
C THR A 20 -4.03 -3.12 -1.02
N THR A 21 -3.54 -4.01 -0.14
CA THR A 21 -2.11 -4.35 -0.13
C THR A 21 -1.67 -4.92 -1.47
N ASP A 22 -2.51 -5.75 -2.09
CA ASP A 22 -2.19 -6.32 -3.39
C ASP A 22 -2.06 -5.24 -4.46
N GLU A 23 -2.98 -4.27 -4.47
CA GLU A 23 -2.93 -3.17 -5.42
C GLU A 23 -1.67 -2.33 -5.25
N CYS A 24 -1.31 -2.04 -4.01
CA CYS A 24 -0.11 -1.26 -3.72
C CYS A 24 1.16 -2.03 -4.13
N ARG A 25 1.16 -3.34 -3.94
CA ARG A 25 2.29 -4.17 -4.36
C ARG A 25 2.42 -4.20 -5.87
N LEU A 26 1.31 -4.22 -6.60
CA LEU A 26 1.34 -4.14 -8.06
C LEU A 26 1.88 -2.80 -8.53
N ALA A 27 1.55 -1.73 -7.81
CA ALA A 27 1.98 -0.38 -8.19
C ALA A 27 3.46 -0.13 -7.89
N LEU A 28 3.91 -0.51 -6.71
CA LEU A 28 5.23 -0.15 -6.22
C LEU A 28 6.21 -1.32 -6.09
N GLY A 29 5.73 -2.53 -6.26
CA GLY A 29 6.55 -3.72 -6.06
C GLY A 29 6.62 -4.10 -4.59
N ASN A 30 7.54 -4.99 -4.25
CA ASN A 30 7.70 -5.44 -2.87
C ASN A 30 8.36 -4.36 -2.02
N PRO A 31 7.88 -4.14 -0.79
CA PRO A 31 8.53 -3.19 0.11
C PRO A 31 9.87 -3.73 0.59
N ILE A 32 10.73 -2.81 1.03
CA ILE A 32 12.02 -3.18 1.59
C ILE A 32 11.80 -3.90 2.93
N GLN A 33 10.82 -3.42 3.68
CA GLN A 33 10.52 -3.97 5.00
C GLN A 33 9.04 -3.76 5.31
N ILE A 34 8.46 -4.73 6.01
CA ILE A 34 7.08 -4.64 6.48
C ILE A 34 7.13 -4.74 7.99
N GLU A 35 6.52 -3.77 8.67
CA GLU A 35 6.41 -3.76 10.11
C GLU A 35 4.96 -3.97 10.52
N PHE A 36 4.73 -4.93 11.41
CA PHE A 36 3.41 -5.19 11.95
C PHE A 36 3.37 -4.72 13.39
N LYS A 37 2.32 -4.00 13.75
CA LYS A 37 2.10 -3.61 15.13
C LYS A 37 1.37 -4.72 15.84
N GLN A 38 1.95 -5.20 16.93
CA GLN A 38 1.38 -6.27 17.72
C GLN A 38 0.00 -5.88 18.24
N ASP A 39 -0.93 -6.85 18.23
CA ASP A 39 -2.28 -6.67 18.73
C ASP A 39 -3.11 -5.61 18.01
N THR A 40 -2.70 -5.24 16.80
CA THR A 40 -3.45 -4.30 15.99
C THR A 40 -3.58 -4.85 14.57
N ARG A 41 -4.45 -4.20 13.78
CA ARG A 41 -4.61 -4.53 12.37
C ARG A 41 -3.81 -3.60 11.47
N PHE A 42 -2.87 -2.87 12.06
CA PHE A 42 -2.03 -1.93 11.32
C PHE A 42 -0.75 -2.59 10.86
N GLU A 43 -0.31 -2.24 9.67
CA GLU A 43 1.00 -2.62 9.19
C GLU A 43 1.60 -1.45 8.42
N THR A 44 2.93 -1.35 8.45
CA THR A 44 3.64 -0.29 7.78
C THR A 44 4.60 -0.91 6.77
N TRP A 45 4.50 -0.49 5.53
CA TRP A 45 5.39 -0.93 4.46
C TRP A 45 6.41 0.16 4.20
N LEU A 46 7.68 -0.20 4.23
CA LEU A 46 8.77 0.75 4.03
C LEU A 46 9.39 0.57 2.65
N TYR A 47 9.43 1.66 1.90
CA TYR A 47 10.10 1.72 0.61
C TYR A 47 11.24 2.73 0.70
N ALA A 48 12.14 2.72 -0.29
CA ALA A 48 13.29 3.62 -0.28
C ALA A 48 12.91 5.10 -0.19
N ARG A 49 11.76 5.46 -0.78
CA ARG A 49 11.32 6.86 -0.82
C ARG A 49 9.93 7.09 -0.27
N LYS A 50 9.25 6.03 0.15
CA LYS A 50 7.86 6.12 0.57
C LYS A 50 7.62 5.24 1.78
N MET A 51 6.60 5.59 2.52
CA MET A 51 6.13 4.76 3.61
C MET A 51 4.62 4.65 3.46
N LEU A 52 4.11 3.42 3.50
CA LEU A 52 2.68 3.17 3.39
C LEU A 52 2.19 2.61 4.72
N GLU A 53 1.04 3.11 5.19
CA GLU A 53 0.40 2.58 6.39
C GLU A 53 -0.92 1.95 6.02
N PHE A 54 -1.12 0.71 6.41
CA PHE A 54 -2.32 -0.05 6.10
C PHE A 54 -3.11 -0.34 7.36
N GLU A 55 -4.42 -0.35 7.22
CA GLU A 55 -5.34 -0.80 8.27
C GLU A 55 -6.27 -1.83 7.67
N SER A 56 -6.27 -3.04 8.25
CA SER A 56 -7.11 -4.14 7.78
C SER A 56 -6.95 -4.43 6.29
N GLY A 57 -5.72 -4.32 5.80
CA GLY A 57 -5.40 -4.62 4.40
C GLY A 57 -5.71 -3.52 3.41
N ARG A 58 -6.06 -2.31 3.90
CA ARG A 58 -6.33 -1.18 3.03
C ARG A 58 -5.43 -0.02 3.39
N LEU A 59 -4.98 0.71 2.38
CA LEU A 59 -4.07 1.83 2.59
C LEU A 59 -4.78 2.94 3.35
N LEU A 60 -4.25 3.25 4.53
CA LEU A 60 -4.79 4.30 5.38
C LEU A 60 -4.18 5.65 5.02
N ARG A 61 -2.87 5.68 4.84
CA ARG A 61 -2.15 6.88 4.43
C ARG A 61 -0.77 6.50 3.91
N TYR A 62 -0.14 7.46 3.25
CA TYR A 62 1.21 7.25 2.71
C TYR A 62 1.99 8.56 2.75
N LYS A 63 3.30 8.42 2.72
CA LYS A 63 4.20 9.57 2.71
C LYS A 63 5.22 9.43 1.62
#